data_7fc90ed78d668ec11a6a902d5aa69ef3
#
_entry.id   7fc90ed78d668ec11a6a902d5aa69ef3
#
_cell.length_a   1.000
_cell.length_b   1.000
_cell.length_c   1.000
_cell.angle_alpha   90.00
_cell.angle_beta   90.00
_cell.angle_gamma   90.00
#
_symmetry.space_group_name_H-M   'P 1'
#
loop_
_entity.id
_entity.type
_entity.pdbx_description
1 polymer ?
#
loop_
_entity_poly.entity_id
_entity_poly.type
_entity_poly.pdbx_seq_one_letter_code
_entity_poly.pdbx_strand_id
1 'polypeptide(L)'
;MTVQPLGAVSKSQFRYRSRNDYNTAGECPTMRIPSGVSGFDELIQGGFLPRRLYVLSGPPGSGKTTFTAQFMAEGLRNGEKCMYITMHETEDELVNDMSSFDFGFETLASSEGFRFINLVSPKGKHILNQFSQTGGSSSVQSLTDKIVAFVNSRQVDRLVIDSTMLLRLFFANGSEEMTRFLTALKQGDATTLLISEMTDPSSYSDEHFLAHGVVFFHNYLEATGMTRGIQVIKMRGTNIDCDIRSLEFTDNGLVVDPRSKVDL
;
A
#
# COMPACT_ATOMS: atom_id res chain seq x y z
N MET A 1 16.92 -44.65 -16.11
CA MET A 1 15.76 -43.92 -15.56
C MET A 1 15.97 -42.46 -15.85
N THR A 2 15.28 -41.97 -16.86
CA THR A 2 15.44 -40.61 -17.39
C THR A 2 14.42 -39.72 -16.73
N VAL A 3 14.87 -38.70 -15.98
CA VAL A 3 14.02 -37.72 -15.32
C VAL A 3 13.61 -36.70 -16.38
N GLN A 4 12.29 -36.60 -16.62
CA GLN A 4 11.72 -35.53 -17.47
C GLN A 4 11.65 -34.20 -16.69
N PRO A 5 11.95 -33.04 -17.31
CA PRO A 5 11.79 -31.75 -16.68
C PRO A 5 10.32 -31.33 -16.68
N LEU A 6 9.86 -30.81 -15.53
CA LEU A 6 8.54 -30.21 -15.32
C LEU A 6 8.35 -29.02 -16.29
N GLY A 7 7.22 -29.05 -16.99
CA GLY A 7 6.87 -28.09 -18.03
C GLY A 7 6.76 -26.66 -17.52
N ALA A 8 7.31 -25.76 -18.29
CA ALA A 8 7.20 -24.32 -18.11
C ALA A 8 5.73 -23.88 -18.24
N VAL A 9 5.19 -23.27 -17.19
CA VAL A 9 3.88 -22.62 -17.22
C VAL A 9 3.97 -21.40 -18.12
N SER A 10 3.12 -21.35 -19.11
CA SER A 10 3.05 -20.31 -20.14
C SER A 10 2.75 -18.92 -19.55
N LYS A 11 3.60 -17.94 -19.86
CA LYS A 11 3.52 -16.52 -19.46
C LYS A 11 2.36 -15.72 -20.07
N SER A 12 1.28 -16.35 -20.59
CA SER A 12 0.30 -15.70 -21.45
C SER A 12 -1.07 -15.38 -20.84
N GLN A 13 -1.27 -15.49 -19.52
CA GLN A 13 -2.62 -15.31 -18.91
C GLN A 13 -2.81 -14.07 -18.03
N PHE A 14 -1.81 -13.23 -17.79
CA PHE A 14 -1.96 -12.01 -16.99
C PHE A 14 -1.83 -10.76 -17.85
N ARG A 15 -2.81 -10.49 -18.72
CA ARG A 15 -3.02 -9.15 -19.28
C ARG A 15 -4.13 -8.46 -18.49
N TYR A 16 -3.80 -7.41 -17.73
CA TYR A 16 -4.78 -6.45 -17.21
C TYR A 16 -5.64 -5.92 -18.35
N ARG A 17 -6.96 -6.15 -18.26
CA ARG A 17 -7.92 -5.62 -19.22
C ARG A 17 -8.08 -4.11 -19.03
N SER A 18 -8.19 -3.39 -20.13
CA SER A 18 -8.36 -1.95 -20.18
C SER A 18 -9.70 -1.48 -19.60
N ARG A 19 -9.83 -0.18 -19.32
CA ARG A 19 -11.02 0.51 -18.76
C ARG A 19 -12.35 0.21 -19.51
N ASN A 20 -12.31 -0.35 -20.71
CA ASN A 20 -13.49 -0.58 -21.58
C ASN A 20 -14.16 -1.95 -21.42
N ASP A 21 -13.65 -2.84 -20.58
CA ASP A 21 -14.18 -4.21 -20.46
C ASP A 21 -15.36 -4.36 -19.45
N TYR A 22 -15.96 -3.24 -19.00
CA TYR A 22 -17.00 -3.24 -17.97
C TYR A 22 -18.42 -3.13 -18.51
N ASN A 23 -18.74 -3.74 -19.64
CA ASN A 23 -20.14 -3.82 -20.08
C ASN A 23 -20.44 -5.18 -20.74
N THR A 24 -20.84 -6.14 -19.93
CA THR A 24 -21.86 -7.14 -20.29
C THR A 24 -22.21 -7.97 -19.06
N ALA A 25 -23.48 -8.14 -18.79
CA ALA A 25 -24.06 -8.87 -17.65
C ALA A 25 -23.57 -10.32 -17.59
N GLY A 26 -22.82 -10.62 -16.57
CA GLY A 26 -22.36 -11.95 -16.17
C GLY A 26 -21.41 -11.73 -14.99
N GLU A 27 -21.68 -12.32 -13.83
CA GLU A 27 -20.88 -12.22 -12.62
C GLU A 27 -19.42 -12.62 -12.90
N CYS A 28 -18.60 -11.66 -13.30
CA CYS A 28 -17.16 -11.83 -13.32
C CYS A 28 -16.69 -11.69 -11.85
N PRO A 29 -16.04 -12.71 -11.25
CA PRO A 29 -15.50 -12.58 -9.92
C PRO A 29 -14.57 -11.35 -9.92
N THR A 30 -14.91 -10.36 -9.11
CA THR A 30 -14.14 -9.13 -9.02
C THR A 30 -12.72 -9.50 -8.63
N MET A 31 -11.77 -9.36 -9.54
CA MET A 31 -10.37 -9.70 -9.30
C MET A 31 -9.89 -8.91 -8.09
N ARG A 32 -9.38 -9.59 -7.07
CA ARG A 32 -8.85 -9.01 -5.85
C ARG A 32 -7.32 -8.95 -5.91
N ILE A 33 -6.77 -7.95 -5.27
CA ILE A 33 -5.32 -7.76 -5.13
C ILE A 33 -4.90 -8.32 -3.77
N PRO A 34 -4.14 -9.42 -3.72
CA PRO A 34 -3.71 -10.00 -2.46
C PRO A 34 -2.80 -9.06 -1.70
N SER A 35 -2.95 -9.05 -0.37
CA SER A 35 -2.14 -8.23 0.52
C SER A 35 -0.71 -8.76 0.69
N GLY A 36 -0.52 -10.05 0.51
CA GLY A 36 0.73 -10.74 0.88
C GLY A 36 0.85 -11.02 2.38
N VAL A 37 -0.15 -10.65 3.18
CA VAL A 37 -0.19 -10.91 4.62
C VAL A 37 -1.12 -12.09 4.89
N SER A 38 -0.56 -13.15 5.41
CA SER A 38 -1.32 -14.38 5.70
C SER A 38 -2.50 -14.11 6.63
N GLY A 39 -3.68 -14.63 6.31
CA GLY A 39 -4.91 -14.48 7.07
C GLY A 39 -5.64 -13.15 6.90
N PHE A 40 -4.95 -12.06 6.50
CA PHE A 40 -5.60 -10.75 6.35
C PHE A 40 -6.64 -10.72 5.22
N ASP A 41 -6.33 -11.35 4.09
CA ASP A 41 -7.21 -11.33 2.91
C ASP A 41 -8.56 -11.99 3.18
N GLU A 42 -8.64 -12.92 4.15
CA GLU A 42 -9.89 -13.54 4.58
C GLU A 42 -10.86 -12.51 5.18
N LEU A 43 -10.36 -11.49 5.89
CA LEU A 43 -11.16 -10.43 6.50
C LEU A 43 -11.83 -9.52 5.46
N ILE A 44 -11.33 -9.51 4.23
CA ILE A 44 -11.74 -8.62 3.16
C ILE A 44 -12.13 -9.35 1.86
N GLN A 45 -12.62 -10.59 1.98
CA GLN A 45 -13.11 -11.39 0.85
C GLN A 45 -12.04 -11.71 -0.22
N GLY A 46 -10.79 -11.95 0.20
CA GLY A 46 -9.72 -12.43 -0.68
C GLY A 46 -8.78 -11.34 -1.21
N GLY A 47 -8.76 -10.16 -0.58
CA GLY A 47 -7.82 -9.08 -0.90
C GLY A 47 -8.47 -7.74 -1.23
N PHE A 48 -7.66 -6.77 -1.57
CA PHE A 48 -8.10 -5.41 -1.91
C PHE A 48 -8.81 -5.37 -3.27
N LEU A 49 -9.76 -4.45 -3.45
CA LEU A 49 -10.26 -4.12 -4.77
C LEU A 49 -9.23 -3.27 -5.52
N PRO A 50 -8.98 -3.55 -6.82
CA PRO A 50 -7.96 -2.84 -7.58
C PRO A 50 -8.29 -1.36 -7.79
N ARG A 51 -7.25 -0.55 -8.01
CA ARG A 51 -7.34 0.88 -8.35
C ARG A 51 -8.09 1.69 -7.30
N ARG A 52 -7.84 1.38 -6.03
CA ARG A 52 -8.44 2.06 -4.89
C ARG A 52 -7.40 2.55 -3.92
N LEU A 53 -7.76 3.57 -3.17
CA LEU A 53 -6.97 4.15 -2.09
C LEU A 53 -7.43 3.56 -0.76
N TYR A 54 -6.49 2.98 -0.03
CA TYR A 54 -6.66 2.43 1.31
C TYR A 54 -5.73 3.12 2.29
N VAL A 55 -6.19 3.31 3.51
CA VAL A 55 -5.39 3.89 4.60
C VAL A 55 -5.08 2.80 5.62
N LEU A 56 -3.81 2.69 5.97
CA LEU A 56 -3.31 1.89 7.07
C LEU A 56 -2.99 2.82 8.22
N SER A 57 -3.74 2.76 9.30
CA SER A 57 -3.60 3.63 10.46
C SER A 57 -3.16 2.87 11.69
N GLY A 58 -2.57 3.55 12.63
CA GLY A 58 -2.17 2.98 13.93
C GLY A 58 -0.92 3.63 14.50
N PRO A 59 -0.59 3.32 15.76
CA PRO A 59 0.57 3.87 16.44
C PRO A 59 1.89 3.37 15.85
N PRO A 60 3.03 4.03 16.13
CA PRO A 60 4.36 3.53 15.80
C PRO A 60 4.60 2.11 16.32
N GLY A 61 5.34 1.29 15.57
CA GLY A 61 5.66 -0.09 15.95
C GLY A 61 4.51 -1.09 15.83
N SER A 62 3.36 -0.71 15.27
CA SER A 62 2.21 -1.60 15.09
C SER A 62 2.30 -2.53 13.87
N GLY A 63 3.30 -2.36 12.98
CA GLY A 63 3.52 -3.24 11.83
C GLY A 63 3.11 -2.68 10.46
N LYS A 64 2.72 -1.40 10.37
CA LYS A 64 2.28 -0.78 9.10
C LYS A 64 3.32 -0.88 7.98
N THR A 65 4.57 -0.57 8.26
CA THR A 65 5.67 -0.64 7.29
C THR A 65 5.92 -2.07 6.82
N THR A 66 5.91 -3.05 7.75
CA THR A 66 6.06 -4.47 7.42
C THR A 66 4.90 -4.97 6.55
N PHE A 67 3.66 -4.55 6.86
CA PHE A 67 2.49 -4.86 6.04
C PHE A 67 2.65 -4.34 4.60
N THR A 68 3.10 -3.08 4.45
CA THR A 68 3.29 -2.50 3.12
C THR A 68 4.45 -3.13 2.36
N ALA A 69 5.51 -3.57 3.04
CA ALA A 69 6.59 -4.33 2.43
C ALA A 69 6.12 -5.69 1.91
N GLN A 70 5.29 -6.42 2.69
CA GLN A 70 4.68 -7.68 2.23
C GLN A 70 3.74 -7.44 1.05
N PHE A 71 2.95 -6.35 1.06
CA PHE A 71 2.11 -5.96 -0.07
C PHE A 71 2.92 -5.68 -1.34
N MET A 72 4.07 -5.01 -1.23
CA MET A 72 4.99 -4.80 -2.34
C MET A 72 5.62 -6.11 -2.82
N ALA A 73 6.10 -6.94 -1.88
CA ALA A 73 6.70 -8.23 -2.20
C ALA A 73 5.74 -9.13 -2.99
N GLU A 74 4.47 -9.17 -2.59
CA GLU A 74 3.45 -9.94 -3.29
C GLU A 74 3.21 -9.44 -4.71
N GLY A 75 3.14 -8.11 -4.91
CA GLY A 75 3.01 -7.53 -6.24
C GLY A 75 4.21 -7.86 -7.14
N LEU A 76 5.43 -7.73 -6.60
CA LEU A 76 6.65 -8.04 -7.34
C LEU A 76 6.74 -9.51 -7.74
N ARG A 77 6.31 -10.45 -6.88
CA ARG A 77 6.19 -11.87 -7.23
C ARG A 77 5.24 -12.11 -8.40
N ASN A 78 4.17 -11.32 -8.46
CA ASN A 78 3.17 -11.37 -9.52
C ASN A 78 3.60 -10.61 -10.79
N GLY A 79 4.80 -10.01 -10.81
CA GLY A 79 5.33 -9.25 -11.95
C GLY A 79 4.72 -7.85 -12.10
N GLU A 80 4.09 -7.32 -11.04
CA GLU A 80 3.50 -6.00 -11.00
C GLU A 80 4.59 -4.92 -10.77
N LYS A 81 4.31 -3.70 -11.23
CA LYS A 81 5.17 -2.53 -10.97
C LYS A 81 4.81 -1.90 -9.64
N CYS A 82 5.73 -1.93 -8.70
CA CYS A 82 5.56 -1.47 -7.34
C CYS A 82 6.37 -0.20 -7.09
N MET A 83 5.75 0.80 -6.44
CA MET A 83 6.41 2.05 -6.06
C MET A 83 6.19 2.36 -4.59
N TYR A 84 7.29 2.62 -3.87
CA TYR A 84 7.30 3.05 -2.49
C TYR A 84 7.79 4.50 -2.41
N ILE A 85 6.94 5.38 -1.93
CA ILE A 85 7.25 6.81 -1.73
C ILE A 85 7.32 7.08 -0.23
N THR A 86 8.43 7.61 0.22
CA THR A 86 8.65 7.98 1.62
C THR A 86 9.29 9.36 1.75
N MET A 87 9.36 9.86 2.99
CA MET A 87 10.05 11.12 3.32
C MET A 87 11.02 10.99 4.47
N HIS A 88 11.12 9.82 5.12
CA HIS A 88 11.89 9.69 6.35
C HIS A 88 12.93 8.56 6.34
N GLU A 89 12.84 7.60 5.44
CA GLU A 89 13.77 6.48 5.38
C GLU A 89 14.46 6.36 4.01
N THR A 90 15.55 5.65 3.95
CA THR A 90 16.26 5.29 2.72
C THR A 90 15.83 3.91 2.24
N GLU A 91 16.13 3.59 0.97
CA GLU A 91 15.88 2.26 0.40
C GLU A 91 16.66 1.19 1.17
N ASP A 92 17.93 1.47 1.49
CA ASP A 92 18.79 0.53 2.21
C ASP A 92 18.26 0.25 3.63
N GLU A 93 17.75 1.27 4.34
CA GLU A 93 17.11 1.09 5.66
C GLU A 93 15.88 0.19 5.54
N LEU A 94 14.95 0.48 4.64
CA LEU A 94 13.77 -0.36 4.43
C LEU A 94 14.12 -1.80 4.09
N VAL A 95 15.08 -2.00 3.17
CA VAL A 95 15.53 -3.34 2.75
C VAL A 95 16.19 -4.08 3.92
N ASN A 96 17.07 -3.42 4.67
CA ASN A 96 17.74 -4.02 5.83
C ASN A 96 16.75 -4.40 6.93
N ASP A 97 15.77 -3.54 7.23
CA ASP A 97 14.74 -3.83 8.23
C ASP A 97 13.88 -5.05 7.81
N MET A 98 13.58 -5.17 6.51
CA MET A 98 12.81 -6.30 5.99
C MET A 98 13.62 -7.57 5.78
N SER A 99 14.95 -7.51 5.81
CA SER A 99 15.85 -8.68 5.65
C SER A 99 15.77 -9.66 6.82
N SER A 100 15.25 -9.20 7.96
CA SER A 100 14.97 -10.06 9.13
C SER A 100 13.81 -11.03 8.94
N PHE A 101 13.06 -10.90 7.83
CA PHE A 101 11.91 -11.74 7.51
C PHE A 101 12.15 -12.57 6.25
N ASP A 102 11.65 -13.80 6.25
CA ASP A 102 11.84 -14.77 5.16
C ASP A 102 10.95 -14.55 3.92
N PHE A 103 10.22 -13.43 3.83
CA PHE A 103 9.40 -13.17 2.64
C PHE A 103 10.19 -12.62 1.43
N GLY A 104 11.52 -12.53 1.52
CA GLY A 104 12.41 -12.31 0.39
C GLY A 104 12.40 -10.90 -0.18
N PHE A 105 12.11 -9.87 0.62
CA PHE A 105 11.97 -8.49 0.18
C PHE A 105 13.25 -7.94 -0.47
N GLU A 106 14.44 -8.24 0.06
CA GLU A 106 15.73 -7.79 -0.47
C GLU A 106 15.91 -8.17 -1.95
N THR A 107 15.66 -9.45 -2.28
CA THR A 107 15.77 -9.94 -3.66
C THR A 107 14.72 -9.30 -4.57
N LEU A 108 13.48 -9.13 -4.09
CA LEU A 108 12.38 -8.55 -4.84
C LEU A 108 12.58 -7.05 -5.07
N ALA A 109 13.07 -6.33 -4.07
CA ALA A 109 13.37 -4.90 -4.15
C ALA A 109 14.50 -4.58 -5.15
N SER A 110 15.40 -5.53 -5.39
CA SER A 110 16.46 -5.40 -6.41
C SER A 110 15.95 -5.56 -7.84
N SER A 111 14.68 -5.91 -8.05
CA SER A 111 14.10 -6.12 -9.38
C SER A 111 13.75 -4.79 -10.09
N GLU A 112 13.69 -4.83 -11.44
CA GLU A 112 13.27 -3.67 -12.22
C GLU A 112 11.82 -3.24 -11.96
N GLY A 113 11.00 -4.10 -11.37
CA GLY A 113 9.62 -3.85 -11.00
C GLY A 113 9.47 -2.95 -9.78
N PHE A 114 10.50 -2.84 -8.92
CA PHE A 114 10.48 -2.03 -7.72
C PHE A 114 11.08 -0.64 -7.94
N ARG A 115 10.45 0.37 -7.37
CA ARG A 115 10.98 1.73 -7.34
C ARG A 115 10.75 2.36 -5.97
N PHE A 116 11.86 2.77 -5.36
CA PHE A 116 11.87 3.49 -4.11
C PHE A 116 12.19 4.96 -4.33
N ILE A 117 11.43 5.85 -3.67
CA ILE A 117 11.63 7.30 -3.77
C ILE A 117 11.49 7.95 -2.41
N ASN A 118 12.59 8.48 -1.91
CA ASN A 118 12.56 9.39 -0.78
C ASN A 118 12.46 10.83 -1.33
N LEU A 119 11.32 11.48 -1.07
CA LEU A 119 10.99 12.80 -1.63
C LEU A 119 11.90 13.94 -1.10
N VAL A 120 12.49 13.78 0.07
CA VAL A 120 13.39 14.80 0.67
C VAL A 120 14.85 14.64 0.24
N SER A 121 15.20 13.50 -0.34
CA SER A 121 16.53 13.23 -0.86
C SER A 121 16.85 14.13 -2.07
N PRO A 122 18.15 14.39 -2.36
CA PRO A 122 18.55 15.10 -3.59
C PRO A 122 18.00 14.46 -4.87
N LYS A 123 18.01 13.12 -4.94
CA LYS A 123 17.45 12.34 -6.06
C LYS A 123 15.93 12.52 -6.19
N GLY A 124 15.19 12.44 -5.09
CA GLY A 124 13.74 12.65 -5.08
C GLY A 124 13.34 14.05 -5.49
N LYS A 125 14.03 15.07 -4.95
CA LYS A 125 13.84 16.48 -5.36
C LYS A 125 14.11 16.69 -6.85
N HIS A 126 15.16 16.08 -7.39
CA HIS A 126 15.48 16.15 -8.81
C HIS A 126 14.37 15.54 -9.68
N ILE A 127 13.87 14.36 -9.30
CA ILE A 127 12.74 13.70 -9.98
C ILE A 127 11.52 14.62 -10.00
N LEU A 128 11.12 15.15 -8.85
CA LEU A 128 9.97 16.05 -8.76
C LEU A 128 10.13 17.33 -9.61
N ASN A 129 11.36 17.86 -9.69
CA ASN A 129 11.64 19.05 -10.51
C ASN A 129 11.56 18.79 -12.02
N GLN A 130 11.88 17.57 -12.49
CA GLN A 130 11.71 17.21 -13.90
C GLN A 130 10.24 17.29 -14.33
N PHE A 131 9.29 16.95 -13.46
CA PHE A 131 7.86 17.03 -13.72
C PHE A 131 7.30 18.46 -13.59
N SER A 132 8.09 19.41 -13.15
CA SER A 132 7.71 20.83 -13.12
C SER A 132 7.84 21.53 -14.48
N GLN A 133 8.62 20.97 -15.40
CA GLN A 133 8.97 21.62 -16.68
C GLN A 133 8.12 21.17 -17.86
N THR A 134 7.30 20.13 -17.73
CA THR A 134 6.56 19.53 -18.82
C THR A 134 5.16 20.13 -19.08
N GLY A 135 4.71 21.08 -18.26
CA GLY A 135 3.45 21.79 -18.43
C GLY A 135 3.67 23.25 -18.85
N GLY A 136 3.49 23.55 -20.11
CA GLY A 136 3.57 24.93 -20.65
C GLY A 136 2.46 25.85 -20.15
N SER A 137 2.55 26.30 -18.91
CA SER A 137 1.76 27.41 -18.37
C SER A 137 2.38 27.85 -17.04
N SER A 138 2.48 29.15 -16.83
CA SER A 138 3.17 29.85 -15.73
C SER A 138 2.54 29.70 -14.34
N SER A 139 1.89 28.62 -14.02
CA SER A 139 1.42 28.31 -12.66
C SER A 139 2.43 27.39 -11.95
N VAL A 140 2.81 27.75 -10.74
CA VAL A 140 3.61 26.89 -9.87
C VAL A 140 2.86 25.58 -9.69
N GLN A 141 3.36 24.49 -10.30
CA GLN A 141 2.76 23.16 -10.12
C GLN A 141 2.91 22.75 -8.65
N SER A 142 1.80 22.33 -8.05
CA SER A 142 1.80 21.86 -6.66
C SER A 142 2.59 20.54 -6.55
N LEU A 143 3.03 20.22 -5.33
CA LEU A 143 3.66 18.93 -5.03
C LEU A 143 2.75 17.77 -5.44
N THR A 144 1.45 17.91 -5.23
CA THR A 144 0.41 16.98 -5.68
C THR A 144 0.52 16.66 -7.16
N ASP A 145 0.56 17.69 -8.01
CA ASP A 145 0.62 17.49 -9.47
C ASP A 145 1.89 16.76 -9.90
N LYS A 146 3.01 17.07 -9.26
CA LYS A 146 4.29 16.43 -9.54
C LYS A 146 4.32 14.95 -9.16
N ILE A 147 3.84 14.60 -7.96
CA ILE A 147 3.80 13.20 -7.50
C ILE A 147 2.84 12.40 -8.38
N VAL A 148 1.64 12.91 -8.64
CA VAL A 148 0.63 12.21 -9.43
C VAL A 148 1.11 12.03 -10.88
N ALA A 149 1.68 13.06 -11.51
CA ALA A 149 2.23 12.96 -12.85
C ALA A 149 3.37 11.92 -12.91
N PHE A 150 4.24 11.90 -11.91
CA PHE A 150 5.31 10.92 -11.82
C PHE A 150 4.77 9.49 -11.70
N VAL A 151 3.86 9.22 -10.77
CA VAL A 151 3.24 7.89 -10.57
C VAL A 151 2.57 7.43 -11.88
N ASN A 152 1.75 8.28 -12.50
CA ASN A 152 1.04 7.93 -13.73
C ASN A 152 2.00 7.65 -14.90
N SER A 153 3.13 8.37 -14.99
CA SER A 153 4.13 8.16 -16.04
C SER A 153 4.80 6.79 -15.98
N ARG A 154 4.76 6.13 -14.83
CA ARG A 154 5.43 4.85 -14.57
C ARG A 154 4.51 3.64 -14.70
N GLN A 155 3.21 3.86 -14.88
CA GLN A 155 2.21 2.78 -14.96
C GLN A 155 2.31 1.84 -13.76
N VAL A 156 2.27 2.42 -12.56
CA VAL A 156 2.40 1.70 -11.29
C VAL A 156 1.13 0.92 -11.00
N ASP A 157 1.28 -0.35 -10.62
CA ASP A 157 0.17 -1.22 -10.21
C ASP A 157 -0.10 -1.11 -8.71
N ARG A 158 0.99 -1.10 -7.90
CA ARG A 158 0.92 -0.94 -6.43
C ARG A 158 1.73 0.28 -5.99
N LEU A 159 1.10 1.13 -5.21
CA LEU A 159 1.72 2.33 -4.65
C LEU A 159 1.62 2.31 -3.13
N VAL A 160 2.73 2.55 -2.45
CA VAL A 160 2.77 2.86 -1.02
C VAL A 160 3.25 4.29 -0.83
N ILE A 161 2.61 5.00 0.09
CA ILE A 161 3.03 6.35 0.52
C ILE A 161 3.17 6.35 2.04
N ASP A 162 4.38 6.61 2.53
CA ASP A 162 4.76 6.64 3.95
C ASP A 162 5.43 7.97 4.31
N SER A 163 4.79 8.83 5.06
CA SER A 163 3.45 8.82 5.64
C SER A 163 2.70 10.13 5.35
N THR A 164 1.38 10.16 5.65
CA THR A 164 0.54 11.36 5.49
C THR A 164 0.99 12.51 6.39
N MET A 165 1.50 12.20 7.59
CA MET A 165 1.94 13.21 8.54
C MET A 165 3.06 14.07 7.94
N LEU A 166 4.04 13.44 7.30
CA LEU A 166 5.14 14.16 6.68
C LEU A 166 4.72 14.88 5.40
N LEU A 167 3.81 14.29 4.59
CA LEU A 167 3.24 14.97 3.42
C LEU A 167 2.58 16.29 3.79
N ARG A 168 1.85 16.35 4.91
CA ARG A 168 1.19 17.58 5.38
C ARG A 168 2.17 18.73 5.63
N LEU A 169 3.42 18.44 6.01
CA LEU A 169 4.45 19.46 6.21
C LEU A 169 4.90 20.13 4.90
N PHE A 170 4.72 19.46 3.78
CA PHE A 170 5.10 19.96 2.45
C PHE A 170 3.95 20.63 1.70
N PHE A 171 2.73 20.52 2.20
CA PHE A 171 1.57 21.15 1.57
C PHE A 171 1.36 22.58 2.08
N ALA A 172 1.39 23.53 1.15
CA ALA A 172 1.27 24.94 1.48
C ALA A 172 -0.06 25.30 2.17
N ASN A 173 -1.16 24.63 1.77
CA ASN A 173 -2.52 24.83 2.27
C ASN A 173 -3.05 23.59 3.00
N GLY A 174 -2.20 22.85 3.69
CA GLY A 174 -2.52 21.75 4.60
C GLY A 174 -3.65 20.82 4.15
N SER A 175 -4.86 21.03 4.69
CA SER A 175 -6.01 20.14 4.49
C SER A 175 -6.58 20.19 3.06
N GLU A 176 -6.61 21.37 2.42
CA GLU A 176 -7.14 21.49 1.05
C GLU A 176 -6.25 20.77 0.04
N GLU A 177 -4.93 20.94 0.15
CA GLU A 177 -4.00 20.27 -0.75
C GLU A 177 -3.94 18.76 -0.48
N MET A 178 -4.10 18.32 0.77
CA MET A 178 -4.26 16.91 1.10
C MET A 178 -5.51 16.31 0.44
N THR A 179 -6.64 16.99 0.53
CA THR A 179 -7.90 16.56 -0.12
C THR A 179 -7.74 16.44 -1.64
N ARG A 180 -7.08 17.43 -2.25
CA ARG A 180 -6.76 17.40 -3.70
C ARG A 180 -5.85 16.23 -4.05
N PHE A 181 -4.79 16.01 -3.26
CA PHE A 181 -3.86 14.90 -3.44
C PHE A 181 -4.55 13.54 -3.37
N LEU A 182 -5.33 13.30 -2.30
CA LEU A 182 -6.07 12.06 -2.15
C LEU A 182 -7.08 11.82 -3.28
N THR A 183 -7.74 12.90 -3.71
CA THR A 183 -8.69 12.83 -4.83
C THR A 183 -7.98 12.46 -6.13
N ALA A 184 -6.80 13.01 -6.38
CA ALA A 184 -6.00 12.70 -7.56
C ALA A 184 -5.48 11.25 -7.54
N LEU A 185 -5.03 10.76 -6.38
CA LEU A 185 -4.63 9.35 -6.22
C LEU A 185 -5.80 8.38 -6.47
N LYS A 186 -7.02 8.73 -6.05
CA LYS A 186 -8.22 7.91 -6.30
C LYS A 186 -8.61 7.83 -7.78
N GLN A 187 -8.16 8.75 -8.60
CA GLN A 187 -8.40 8.76 -10.05
C GLN A 187 -7.31 7.99 -10.80
N GLY A 188 -6.22 7.65 -10.14
CA GLY A 188 -5.11 6.89 -10.70
C GLY A 188 -5.46 5.41 -10.90
N ASP A 189 -4.58 4.71 -11.61
CA ASP A 189 -4.72 3.27 -11.89
C ASP A 189 -4.08 2.37 -10.84
N ALA A 190 -3.24 2.92 -9.96
CA ALA A 190 -2.57 2.15 -8.91
C ALA A 190 -3.52 1.77 -7.75
N THR A 191 -3.34 0.56 -7.21
CA THR A 191 -3.86 0.21 -5.89
C THR A 191 -2.93 0.80 -4.84
N THR A 192 -3.44 1.77 -4.07
CA THR A 192 -2.61 2.61 -3.20
C THR A 192 -2.85 2.30 -1.73
N LEU A 193 -1.79 2.02 -0.99
CA LEU A 193 -1.77 2.00 0.47
C LEU A 193 -1.10 3.28 0.99
N LEU A 194 -1.80 3.99 1.85
CA LEU A 194 -1.34 5.23 2.46
C LEU A 194 -1.17 5.01 3.96
N ILE A 195 0.02 5.20 4.49
CA ILE A 195 0.28 5.09 5.92
C ILE A 195 -0.12 6.40 6.61
N SER A 196 -0.95 6.27 7.65
CA SER A 196 -1.35 7.36 8.52
C SER A 196 -1.03 7.02 9.97
N GLU A 197 -0.34 7.92 10.64
CA GLU A 197 -0.04 7.77 12.06
C GLU A 197 -1.23 8.27 12.88
N MET A 198 -1.98 7.34 13.43
CA MET A 198 -3.13 7.61 14.29
C MET A 198 -3.05 6.70 15.49
N THR A 199 -3.17 7.28 16.67
CA THR A 199 -3.09 6.54 17.94
C THR A 199 -4.45 6.19 18.51
N ASP A 200 -5.50 6.90 18.10
CA ASP A 200 -6.88 6.70 18.55
C ASP A 200 -7.76 6.28 17.37
N PRO A 201 -8.34 5.06 17.38
CA PRO A 201 -9.17 4.56 16.30
C PRO A 201 -10.50 5.34 16.11
N SER A 202 -10.87 6.20 17.05
CA SER A 202 -12.03 7.08 16.96
C SER A 202 -11.73 8.47 16.37
N SER A 203 -10.45 8.82 16.21
CA SER A 203 -10.00 10.11 15.70
C SER A 203 -9.75 10.05 14.18
N TYR A 204 -10.72 10.48 13.39
CA TYR A 204 -10.63 10.44 11.93
C TYR A 204 -10.14 11.76 11.34
N SER A 205 -9.25 11.68 10.36
CA SER A 205 -8.79 12.79 9.53
C SER A 205 -9.28 12.64 8.07
N ASP A 206 -8.98 13.61 7.22
CA ASP A 206 -9.48 13.68 5.84
C ASP A 206 -9.20 12.42 5.03
N GLU A 207 -8.02 11.82 5.20
CA GLU A 207 -7.63 10.59 4.51
C GLU A 207 -8.56 9.42 4.85
N HIS A 208 -9.03 9.29 6.09
CA HIS A 208 -9.93 8.22 6.51
C HIS A 208 -11.34 8.37 5.87
N PHE A 209 -11.82 9.60 5.76
CA PHE A 209 -13.12 9.88 5.13
C PHE A 209 -13.06 9.65 3.62
N LEU A 210 -11.98 10.08 2.97
CA LEU A 210 -11.83 10.02 1.52
C LEU A 210 -11.43 8.64 1.01
N ALA A 211 -10.70 7.83 1.78
CA ALA A 211 -10.27 6.50 1.39
C ALA A 211 -11.44 5.55 1.08
N HIS A 212 -11.19 4.56 0.24
CA HIS A 212 -12.11 3.47 -0.04
C HIS A 212 -12.15 2.44 1.10
N GLY A 213 -11.05 2.28 1.83
CA GLY A 213 -10.96 1.44 3.02
C GLY A 213 -9.99 1.99 4.03
N VAL A 214 -10.19 1.60 5.28
CA VAL A 214 -9.36 1.94 6.44
C VAL A 214 -9.11 0.67 7.24
N VAL A 215 -7.83 0.38 7.44
CA VAL A 215 -7.35 -0.71 8.29
C VAL A 215 -6.60 -0.10 9.44
N PHE A 216 -6.98 -0.46 10.66
CA PHE A 216 -6.35 0.04 11.86
C PHE A 216 -5.51 -1.04 12.53
N PHE A 217 -4.28 -0.68 12.85
CA PHE A 217 -3.32 -1.50 13.58
C PHE A 217 -3.35 -1.09 15.04
N HIS A 218 -3.72 -2.01 15.89
CA HIS A 218 -3.74 -1.84 17.32
C HIS A 218 -2.42 -2.28 17.95
N ASN A 219 -2.03 -1.60 19.02
CA ASN A 219 -0.85 -1.95 19.82
C ASN A 219 -1.16 -1.61 21.29
N TYR A 220 -1.40 -2.62 22.09
CA TYR A 220 -1.84 -2.47 23.48
C TYR A 220 -0.77 -2.97 24.43
N LEU A 221 -0.57 -2.22 25.52
CA LEU A 221 0.23 -2.68 26.64
C LEU A 221 -0.66 -3.45 27.63
N GLU A 222 -0.48 -4.75 27.69
CA GLU A 222 -1.11 -5.62 28.67
C GLU A 222 -0.13 -5.92 29.83
N ALA A 223 -0.63 -6.58 30.89
CA ALA A 223 0.20 -6.94 32.05
C ALA A 223 1.40 -7.85 31.70
N THR A 224 1.29 -8.62 30.63
CA THR A 224 2.29 -9.60 30.17
C THR A 224 3.14 -9.13 28.98
N GLY A 225 2.83 -7.96 28.40
CA GLY A 225 3.55 -7.45 27.23
C GLY A 225 2.69 -6.65 26.27
N MET A 226 3.21 -6.44 25.06
CA MET A 226 2.49 -5.74 24.00
C MET A 226 1.67 -6.74 23.18
N THR A 227 0.36 -6.52 23.14
CA THR A 227 -0.55 -7.27 22.25
C THR A 227 -0.88 -6.43 21.03
N ARG A 228 -0.81 -7.04 19.84
CA ARG A 228 -1.12 -6.37 18.58
C ARG A 228 -2.39 -6.95 17.97
N GLY A 229 -3.16 -6.08 17.38
CA GLY A 229 -4.35 -6.46 16.63
C GLY A 229 -4.48 -5.68 15.32
N ILE A 230 -5.26 -6.23 14.41
CA ILE A 230 -5.63 -5.56 13.16
C ILE A 230 -7.16 -5.54 13.04
N GLN A 231 -7.69 -4.42 12.58
CA GLN A 231 -9.12 -4.22 12.43
C GLN A 231 -9.43 -3.55 11.09
N VAL A 232 -10.40 -4.09 10.36
CA VAL A 232 -10.91 -3.42 9.16
C VAL A 232 -12.08 -2.54 9.56
N ILE A 233 -11.83 -1.22 9.66
CA ILE A 233 -12.84 -0.24 10.07
C ILE A 233 -13.82 0.05 8.95
N LYS A 234 -13.32 0.09 7.70
CA LYS A 234 -14.10 0.48 6.52
C LYS A 234 -13.53 -0.20 5.28
N MET A 235 -14.41 -0.70 4.41
CA MET A 235 -14.00 -1.21 3.09
C MET A 235 -15.19 -1.11 2.13
N ARG A 236 -15.23 -0.05 1.32
CA ARG A 236 -16.33 0.17 0.37
C ARG A 236 -16.40 -0.92 -0.68
N GLY A 237 -17.58 -1.50 -0.89
CA GLY A 237 -17.80 -2.56 -1.87
C GLY A 237 -17.23 -3.92 -1.46
N THR A 238 -17.00 -4.14 -0.17
CA THR A 238 -16.54 -5.40 0.40
C THR A 238 -17.32 -5.66 1.69
N ASN A 239 -17.80 -6.88 1.87
CA ASN A 239 -18.28 -7.32 3.17
C ASN A 239 -17.06 -7.62 4.03
N ILE A 240 -16.97 -6.99 5.18
CA ILE A 240 -15.79 -7.04 6.05
C ILE A 240 -16.12 -7.65 7.40
N ASP A 241 -15.10 -8.28 7.97
CA ASP A 241 -15.07 -8.57 9.39
C ASP A 241 -14.52 -7.32 10.12
N CYS A 242 -15.34 -6.76 11.02
CA CYS A 242 -14.99 -5.55 11.79
C CYS A 242 -14.42 -5.87 13.17
N ASP A 243 -14.30 -7.15 13.54
CA ASP A 243 -13.68 -7.55 14.81
C ASP A 243 -12.17 -7.27 14.79
N ILE A 244 -11.59 -7.08 15.96
CA ILE A 244 -10.14 -6.98 16.11
C ILE A 244 -9.58 -8.40 16.07
N ARG A 245 -8.66 -8.65 15.14
CA ARG A 245 -7.99 -9.94 14.95
C ARG A 245 -6.55 -9.86 15.44
N SER A 246 -6.02 -10.95 15.99
CA SER A 246 -4.64 -11.03 16.43
C SER A 246 -3.68 -10.80 15.25
N LEU A 247 -2.66 -9.99 15.49
CA LEU A 247 -1.60 -9.68 14.54
C LEU A 247 -0.26 -10.04 15.19
N GLU A 248 0.48 -10.90 14.53
CA GLU A 248 1.76 -11.40 15.03
C GLU A 248 2.90 -11.14 14.03
N PHE A 249 4.08 -10.85 14.58
CA PHE A 249 5.32 -10.87 13.83
C PHE A 249 5.91 -12.28 13.90
N THR A 250 6.15 -12.87 12.74
CA THR A 250 6.78 -14.18 12.58
C THR A 250 8.01 -14.05 11.70
N ASP A 251 8.79 -15.12 11.57
CA ASP A 251 9.93 -15.15 10.63
C ASP A 251 9.49 -14.86 9.18
N ASN A 252 8.24 -15.18 8.84
CA ASN A 252 7.66 -14.91 7.51
C ASN A 252 6.98 -13.52 7.38
N GLY A 253 7.22 -12.62 8.33
CA GLY A 253 6.58 -11.31 8.40
C GLY A 253 5.33 -11.31 9.26
N LEU A 254 4.38 -10.43 8.95
CA LEU A 254 3.10 -10.33 9.65
C LEU A 254 2.17 -11.46 9.26
N VAL A 255 1.50 -11.98 10.29
CA VAL A 255 0.43 -12.99 10.15
C VAL A 255 -0.78 -12.52 10.95
N VAL A 256 -1.95 -12.65 10.37
CA VAL A 256 -3.24 -12.40 11.02
C VAL A 256 -3.92 -13.72 11.29
N ASP A 257 -4.42 -13.94 12.51
CA ASP A 257 -5.33 -15.05 12.77
C ASP A 257 -6.78 -14.59 12.54
N PRO A 258 -7.42 -14.96 11.41
CA PRO A 258 -8.75 -14.48 11.07
C PRO A 258 -9.86 -15.05 11.98
N ARG A 259 -9.54 -16.03 12.81
CA ARG A 259 -10.48 -16.67 13.76
C ARG A 259 -10.29 -16.19 15.18
N SER A 260 -9.17 -15.53 15.50
CA SER A 260 -8.97 -14.93 16.81
C SER A 260 -9.97 -13.79 17.04
N LYS A 261 -10.21 -13.49 18.31
CA LYS A 261 -10.89 -12.26 18.70
C LYS A 261 -10.08 -11.68 19.85
N VAL A 262 -9.64 -10.45 19.66
CA VAL A 262 -8.95 -9.69 20.70
C VAL A 262 -10.01 -8.82 21.39
N ASP A 263 -10.29 -9.12 22.65
CA ASP A 263 -11.15 -8.29 23.50
C ASP A 263 -10.28 -7.18 24.13
N LEU A 264 -10.77 -5.95 24.08
CA LEU A 264 -10.11 -4.76 24.62
C LEU A 264 -10.62 -4.40 26.01
#